data_00fd689791a6cf1fb8873d6ea0c89f36
#
_entry.id   00fd689791a6cf1fb8873d6ea0c89f36
#
_cell.length_a   1.000
_cell.length_b   1.000
_cell.length_c   1.000
_cell.angle_alpha   90.00
_cell.angle_beta   90.00
_cell.angle_gamma   90.00
#
_symmetry.space_group_name_H-M   'P 1'
#
loop_
_entity.id
_entity.type
_entity.pdbx_description
1 polymer ?
#
loop_
_entity_poly.entity_id
_entity_poly.type
_entity_poly.pdbx_seq_one_letter_code
_entity_poly.pdbx_strand_id
1 'polypeptide(L)'
;MLDHAGKVRKLDGSEGDAAKIEAWRAGVTQLAKLPHVHIKLSMLGFLVPGWTDDAAKEAIVIGLVKELLELFGPSRCMFASNWHGSGASSNADYCDECQPTMTELYEKFQAWCDGPLGLDAEAQALVFAGTAEAFYRI
;
A
#
# COMPACT_ATOMS: atom_id res chain seq x y z
N MET A 1 -3.38 -0.68 -14.47
CA MET A 1 -2.83 -0.88 -13.11
C MET A 1 -2.24 0.42 -12.61
N LEU A 2 -2.55 0.83 -11.40
CA LEU A 2 -1.92 1.93 -10.69
C LEU A 2 -0.93 1.35 -9.67
N ASP A 3 0.35 1.64 -9.82
CA ASP A 3 1.39 1.12 -8.94
C ASP A 3 1.60 1.99 -7.69
N HIS A 4 2.13 1.36 -6.63
CA HIS A 4 2.69 2.01 -5.45
C HIS A 4 1.71 2.95 -4.73
N ALA A 5 0.51 2.46 -4.46
CA ALA A 5 -0.55 3.21 -3.76
C ALA A 5 -0.79 4.63 -4.34
N GLY A 6 -0.56 4.82 -5.66
CA GLY A 6 -0.72 6.11 -6.32
C GLY A 6 0.37 7.15 -6.00
N LYS A 7 1.46 6.74 -5.34
CA LYS A 7 2.70 7.52 -5.15
C LYS A 7 2.54 8.90 -4.48
N VAL A 8 1.75 9.01 -3.42
CA VAL A 8 1.98 10.12 -2.49
C VAL A 8 3.40 9.98 -1.91
N ARG A 9 4.13 11.08 -1.78
CA ARG A 9 5.59 10.99 -1.55
C ARG A 9 6.03 11.59 -0.23
N LYS A 10 6.87 10.83 0.50
CA LYS A 10 7.65 11.29 1.64
C LYS A 10 6.80 12.08 2.65
N LEU A 11 5.78 11.39 3.16
CA LEU A 11 4.99 11.86 4.27
C LEU A 11 5.79 11.64 5.56
N ASP A 12 5.78 12.62 6.43
CA ASP A 12 6.50 12.58 7.71
C ASP A 12 5.61 12.80 8.94
N GLY A 13 4.31 12.98 8.70
CA GLY A 13 3.32 13.27 9.74
C GLY A 13 3.21 14.75 10.10
N SER A 14 3.88 15.63 9.37
CA SER A 14 3.80 17.08 9.58
C SER A 14 2.55 17.71 8.97
N GLU A 15 2.26 18.95 9.35
CA GLU A 15 1.15 19.74 8.78
C GLU A 15 1.30 19.92 7.25
N GLY A 16 2.54 19.88 6.73
CA GLY A 16 2.82 19.98 5.30
C GLY A 16 2.32 18.81 4.46
N ASP A 17 1.99 17.69 5.09
CA ASP A 17 1.48 16.51 4.41
C ASP A 17 0.03 16.66 3.97
N ALA A 18 -0.76 17.52 4.62
CA ALA A 18 -2.19 17.69 4.32
C ALA A 18 -2.43 18.01 2.84
N ALA A 19 -1.70 18.93 2.27
CA ALA A 19 -1.84 19.30 0.86
C ALA A 19 -1.42 18.19 -0.10
N LYS A 20 -0.38 17.41 0.26
CA LYS A 20 0.08 16.25 -0.53
C LYS A 20 -0.99 15.16 -0.55
N ILE A 21 -1.56 14.85 0.62
CA ILE A 21 -2.61 13.83 0.79
C ILE A 21 -3.88 14.26 0.05
N GLU A 22 -4.27 15.53 0.13
CA GLU A 22 -5.46 16.04 -0.57
C GLU A 22 -5.31 15.92 -2.09
N ALA A 23 -4.16 16.32 -2.64
CA ALA A 23 -3.89 16.20 -4.07
C ALA A 23 -3.87 14.73 -4.52
N TRP A 24 -3.26 13.84 -3.74
CA TRP A 24 -3.27 12.40 -3.97
C TRP A 24 -4.70 11.84 -3.93
N ARG A 25 -5.47 12.18 -2.90
CA ARG A 25 -6.87 11.74 -2.71
C ARG A 25 -7.73 12.14 -3.90
N ALA A 26 -7.61 13.36 -4.36
CA ALA A 26 -8.34 13.84 -5.53
C ALA A 26 -8.03 12.99 -6.78
N GLY A 27 -6.75 12.65 -7.00
CA GLY A 27 -6.32 11.82 -8.12
C GLY A 27 -6.83 10.38 -8.03
N VAL A 28 -6.60 9.70 -6.90
CA VAL A 28 -7.03 8.29 -6.74
C VAL A 28 -8.55 8.14 -6.76
N THR A 29 -9.30 9.13 -6.24
CA THR A 29 -10.76 9.14 -6.30
C THR A 29 -11.27 9.18 -7.75
N GLN A 30 -10.64 9.96 -8.63
CA GLN A 30 -11.03 9.97 -10.05
C GLN A 30 -10.71 8.63 -10.73
N LEU A 31 -9.55 8.05 -10.42
CA LEU A 31 -9.15 6.75 -10.97
C LEU A 31 -10.03 5.60 -10.47
N ALA A 32 -10.49 5.66 -9.24
CA ALA A 32 -11.38 4.65 -8.65
C ALA A 32 -12.76 4.57 -9.34
N LYS A 33 -13.21 5.66 -9.98
CA LYS A 33 -14.46 5.67 -10.79
C LYS A 33 -14.35 4.83 -12.06
N LEU A 34 -13.13 4.49 -12.49
CA LEU A 34 -12.89 3.69 -13.68
C LEU A 34 -12.85 2.20 -13.29
N PRO A 35 -13.84 1.38 -13.70
CA PRO A 35 -13.99 0.01 -13.17
C PRO A 35 -12.84 -0.93 -13.53
N HIS A 36 -12.08 -0.62 -14.57
CA HIS A 36 -10.92 -1.40 -15.02
C HIS A 36 -9.60 -0.99 -14.35
N VAL A 37 -9.62 0.02 -13.49
CA VAL A 37 -8.41 0.45 -12.77
C VAL A 37 -8.28 -0.34 -11.48
N HIS A 38 -7.13 -1.00 -11.33
CA HIS A 38 -6.69 -1.73 -10.14
C HIS A 38 -5.48 -1.03 -9.54
N ILE A 39 -5.23 -1.25 -8.26
CA ILE A 39 -4.14 -0.61 -7.53
C ILE A 39 -3.30 -1.62 -6.76
N LYS A 40 -1.98 -1.44 -6.79
CA LYS A 40 -1.03 -2.15 -5.93
C LYS A 40 -0.77 -1.37 -4.65
N LEU A 41 -0.99 -2.01 -3.53
CA LEU A 41 -0.63 -1.54 -2.19
C LEU A 41 0.83 -1.95 -1.93
N SER A 42 1.76 -1.16 -2.45
CA SER A 42 3.18 -1.47 -2.48
C SER A 42 4.04 -0.22 -2.37
N MET A 43 5.34 -0.41 -2.15
CA MET A 43 6.34 0.68 -2.02
C MET A 43 5.94 1.68 -0.93
N LEU A 44 5.49 1.16 0.21
CA LEU A 44 4.92 1.95 1.30
C LEU A 44 5.99 2.78 2.03
N GLY A 45 7.24 2.31 2.06
CA GLY A 45 8.36 3.06 2.59
C GLY A 45 8.71 4.32 1.79
N PHE A 46 8.33 4.36 0.51
CA PHE A 46 8.45 5.57 -0.29
C PHE A 46 7.36 6.61 0.04
N LEU A 47 6.19 6.11 0.43
CA LEU A 47 5.09 6.98 0.88
C LEU A 47 5.44 7.59 2.24
N VAL A 48 5.84 6.74 3.20
CA VAL A 48 6.14 7.12 4.58
C VAL A 48 7.46 6.46 5.01
N PRO A 49 8.60 7.12 4.80
CA PRO A 49 9.90 6.56 5.16
C PRO A 49 10.00 6.19 6.64
N GLY A 50 10.52 4.97 6.92
CA GLY A 50 10.70 4.45 8.28
C GLY A 50 9.42 4.01 8.98
N TRP A 51 8.37 3.70 8.23
CA TRP A 51 7.07 3.26 8.79
C TRP A 51 7.14 1.92 9.51
N THR A 52 8.11 1.07 9.17
CA THR A 52 8.24 -0.27 9.76
C THR A 52 8.65 -0.25 11.24
N ASP A 53 9.35 0.80 11.64
CA ASP A 53 9.95 0.93 12.98
C ASP A 53 9.29 2.04 13.83
N ASP A 54 8.28 2.71 13.29
CA ASP A 54 7.59 3.84 13.92
C ASP A 54 6.06 3.64 13.83
N ALA A 55 5.43 3.37 14.96
CA ALA A 55 4.00 3.10 15.05
C ALA A 55 3.13 4.29 14.57
N ALA A 56 3.57 5.54 14.75
CA ALA A 56 2.83 6.70 14.27
C ALA A 56 2.87 6.78 12.74
N LYS A 57 4.01 6.49 12.14
CA LYS A 57 4.18 6.40 10.69
C LYS A 57 3.43 5.20 10.11
N GLU A 58 3.47 4.05 10.77
CA GLU A 58 2.68 2.88 10.38
C GLU A 58 1.18 3.20 10.36
N ALA A 59 0.69 3.94 11.35
CA ALA A 59 -0.71 4.39 11.37
C ALA A 59 -1.08 5.27 10.17
N ILE A 60 -0.17 6.12 9.68
CA ILE A 60 -0.37 6.90 8.45
C ILE A 60 -0.51 5.97 7.25
N VAL A 61 0.39 4.99 7.11
CA VAL A 61 0.34 4.00 6.02
C VAL A 61 -0.98 3.23 6.04
N ILE A 62 -1.38 2.73 7.21
CA ILE A 62 -2.65 2.02 7.38
C ILE A 62 -3.84 2.89 6.96
N GLY A 63 -3.84 4.16 7.34
CA GLY A 63 -4.87 5.13 6.95
C GLY A 63 -4.99 5.30 5.43
N LEU A 64 -3.87 5.40 4.73
CA LEU A 64 -3.84 5.51 3.26
C LEU A 64 -4.31 4.21 2.60
N VAL A 65 -3.87 3.05 3.09
CA VAL A 65 -4.29 1.73 2.60
C VAL A 65 -5.79 1.54 2.80
N LYS A 66 -6.32 1.91 3.96
CA LYS A 66 -7.76 1.84 4.26
C LYS A 66 -8.57 2.69 3.28
N GLU A 67 -8.15 3.93 3.04
CA GLU A 67 -8.81 4.82 2.07
C GLU A 67 -8.81 4.23 0.66
N LEU A 68 -7.71 3.61 0.22
CA LEU A 68 -7.66 2.94 -1.08
C LEU A 68 -8.59 1.73 -1.16
N LEU A 69 -8.68 0.93 -0.10
CA LEU A 69 -9.61 -0.20 -0.02
C LEU A 69 -11.07 0.27 -0.05
N GLU A 70 -11.41 1.39 0.59
CA GLU A 70 -12.74 1.98 0.55
C GLU A 70 -13.09 2.51 -0.85
N LEU A 71 -12.12 3.11 -1.56
CA LEU A 71 -12.33 3.69 -2.90
C LEU A 71 -12.41 2.63 -4.01
N PHE A 72 -11.52 1.64 -3.99
CA PHE A 72 -11.40 0.65 -5.07
C PHE A 72 -12.13 -0.65 -4.76
N GLY A 73 -12.31 -1.00 -3.51
CA GLY A 73 -12.77 -2.31 -3.06
C GLY A 73 -11.66 -3.37 -3.12
N PRO A 74 -11.77 -4.45 -2.31
CA PRO A 74 -10.76 -5.52 -2.25
C PRO A 74 -10.48 -6.18 -3.61
N SER A 75 -11.51 -6.33 -4.46
CA SER A 75 -11.39 -6.94 -5.80
C SER A 75 -10.59 -6.12 -6.82
N ARG A 76 -10.16 -4.91 -6.46
CA ARG A 76 -9.31 -4.07 -7.29
C ARG A 76 -8.05 -3.59 -6.58
N CYS A 77 -7.80 -4.09 -5.36
CA CYS A 77 -6.59 -3.83 -4.58
C CYS A 77 -5.76 -5.10 -4.46
N MET A 78 -4.45 -5.00 -4.51
CA MET A 78 -3.56 -6.12 -4.25
C MET A 78 -2.32 -5.68 -3.50
N PHE A 79 -1.93 -6.42 -2.45
CA PHE A 79 -0.65 -6.24 -1.79
C PHE A 79 0.49 -6.68 -2.71
N ALA A 80 1.59 -5.96 -2.66
CA ALA A 80 2.82 -6.34 -3.33
C ALA A 80 4.02 -5.84 -2.53
N SER A 81 5.07 -6.65 -2.44
CA SER A 81 6.25 -6.33 -1.63
C SER A 81 7.13 -5.25 -2.25
N ASN A 82 7.06 -5.07 -3.55
CA ASN A 82 8.06 -4.29 -4.29
C ASN A 82 9.51 -4.73 -3.99
N TRP A 83 9.69 -6.00 -3.58
CA TRP A 83 10.96 -6.58 -3.20
C TRP A 83 11.89 -6.67 -4.41
N HIS A 84 13.10 -6.16 -4.26
CA HIS A 84 14.14 -6.31 -5.27
C HIS A 84 15.07 -7.46 -4.87
N GLY A 85 15.18 -8.46 -5.72
CA GLY A 85 15.94 -9.70 -5.45
C GLY A 85 17.43 -9.50 -5.18
N SER A 86 17.98 -8.31 -5.44
CA SER A 86 19.36 -7.99 -5.12
C SER A 86 19.59 -7.63 -3.65
N GLY A 87 18.54 -7.41 -2.85
CA GLY A 87 18.66 -7.07 -1.42
C GLY A 87 19.48 -5.80 -1.09
N ALA A 88 20.13 -5.26 -2.09
CA ALA A 88 21.04 -4.14 -1.96
C ALA A 88 20.67 -3.11 -3.03
N SER A 89 19.57 -2.43 -2.84
CA SER A 89 19.40 -1.19 -3.52
C SER A 89 20.37 -0.17 -2.93
N SER A 90 21.30 0.29 -3.73
CA SER A 90 22.14 1.44 -3.38
C SER A 90 21.33 2.75 -3.38
N ASN A 91 20.04 2.67 -3.63
CA ASN A 91 19.14 3.80 -3.66
C ASN A 91 18.37 3.88 -2.33
N ALA A 92 18.71 4.85 -1.49
CA ALA A 92 18.07 5.09 -0.21
C ALA A 92 16.55 5.26 -0.30
N ASP A 93 16.03 5.66 -1.46
CA ASP A 93 14.58 5.81 -1.69
C ASP A 93 13.85 4.46 -1.74
N TYR A 94 14.58 3.34 -1.94
CA TYR A 94 14.02 1.97 -1.97
C TYR A 94 14.34 1.15 -0.73
N CYS A 95 15.25 1.63 0.13
CA CYS A 95 15.78 0.85 1.26
C CYS A 95 14.75 0.60 2.37
N ASP A 96 13.77 1.48 2.54
CA ASP A 96 12.82 1.37 3.64
C ASP A 96 11.90 0.14 3.51
N GLU A 97 11.67 -0.36 2.30
CA GLU A 97 10.93 -1.60 2.07
C GLU A 97 11.81 -2.85 2.06
N CYS A 98 13.11 -2.67 2.04
CA CYS A 98 14.08 -3.76 2.10
C CYS A 98 14.54 -4.06 3.54
N GLN A 99 14.13 -3.27 4.52
CA GLN A 99 14.48 -3.46 5.93
C GLN A 99 13.79 -4.67 6.56
N PRO A 100 12.45 -4.82 6.50
CA PRO A 100 11.83 -6.06 6.90
C PRO A 100 12.11 -7.14 5.85
N THR A 101 12.23 -8.37 6.30
CA THR A 101 12.18 -9.52 5.38
C THR A 101 10.82 -9.55 4.68
N MET A 102 10.74 -10.25 3.55
CA MET A 102 9.47 -10.42 2.85
C MET A 102 8.41 -11.06 3.78
N THR A 103 8.82 -12.00 4.62
CA THR A 103 7.94 -12.65 5.61
C THR A 103 7.38 -11.62 6.59
N GLU A 104 8.24 -10.83 7.23
CA GLU A 104 7.82 -9.79 8.17
C GLU A 104 6.89 -8.75 7.54
N LEU A 105 7.14 -8.38 6.29
CA LEU A 105 6.28 -7.44 5.56
C LEU A 105 4.86 -8.01 5.36
N TYR A 106 4.75 -9.27 4.93
CA TYR A 106 3.45 -9.91 4.74
C TYR A 106 2.76 -10.26 6.06
N GLU A 107 3.50 -10.55 7.12
CA GLU A 107 2.95 -10.68 8.49
C GLU A 107 2.32 -9.36 8.96
N LYS A 108 2.95 -8.21 8.68
CA LYS A 108 2.36 -6.89 8.95
C LYS A 108 1.08 -6.68 8.13
N PHE A 109 1.08 -6.99 6.85
CA PHE A 109 -0.13 -6.88 6.01
C PHE A 109 -1.27 -7.75 6.54
N GLN A 110 -0.97 -8.99 6.97
CA GLN A 110 -1.95 -9.86 7.61
C GLN A 110 -2.49 -9.25 8.90
N ALA A 111 -1.60 -8.78 9.78
CA ALA A 111 -2.00 -8.14 11.03
C ALA A 111 -2.89 -6.89 10.81
N TRP A 112 -2.63 -6.11 9.75
CA TRP A 112 -3.49 -4.99 9.39
C TRP A 112 -4.87 -5.45 8.93
N CYS A 113 -4.94 -6.52 8.14
CA CYS A 113 -6.21 -7.07 7.66
C CYS A 113 -7.08 -7.59 8.82
N ASP A 114 -6.46 -8.31 9.77
CA ASP A 114 -7.13 -8.86 10.95
C ASP A 114 -7.51 -7.78 11.99
N GLY A 115 -6.80 -6.67 11.99
CA GLY A 115 -6.95 -5.57 12.95
C GLY A 115 -7.56 -4.31 12.35
N PRO A 116 -6.74 -3.26 12.08
CA PRO A 116 -7.26 -1.92 11.76
C PRO A 116 -8.01 -1.80 10.43
N LEU A 117 -7.78 -2.70 9.47
CA LEU A 117 -8.51 -2.72 8.20
C LEU A 117 -9.83 -3.49 8.31
N GLY A 118 -9.92 -4.46 9.23
CA GLY A 118 -11.14 -5.22 9.52
C GLY A 118 -11.66 -5.98 8.30
N LEU A 119 -10.78 -6.57 7.50
CA LEU A 119 -11.16 -7.32 6.31
C LEU A 119 -11.64 -8.73 6.70
N ASP A 120 -12.76 -9.16 6.15
CA ASP A 120 -13.19 -10.55 6.25
C ASP A 120 -12.31 -11.48 5.41
N ALA A 121 -12.51 -12.80 5.55
CA ALA A 121 -11.69 -13.80 4.88
C ALA A 121 -11.78 -13.71 3.35
N GLU A 122 -12.90 -13.32 2.78
CA GLU A 122 -13.07 -13.16 1.34
C GLU A 122 -12.27 -11.95 0.83
N ALA A 123 -12.38 -10.81 1.49
CA ALA A 123 -11.63 -9.61 1.16
C ALA A 123 -10.10 -9.84 1.32
N GLN A 124 -9.67 -10.56 2.36
CA GLN A 124 -8.27 -10.93 2.55
C GLN A 124 -7.78 -11.82 1.40
N ALA A 125 -8.51 -12.86 1.01
CA ALA A 125 -8.14 -13.71 -0.12
C ALA A 125 -7.99 -12.91 -1.41
N LEU A 126 -8.84 -11.91 -1.64
CA LEU A 126 -8.73 -11.02 -2.80
C LEU A 126 -7.46 -10.18 -2.76
N VAL A 127 -7.19 -9.45 -1.69
CA VAL A 127 -6.04 -8.52 -1.64
C VAL A 127 -4.69 -9.21 -1.63
N PHE A 128 -4.61 -10.47 -1.13
CA PHE A 128 -3.36 -11.23 -1.12
C PHE A 128 -3.10 -11.99 -2.43
N ALA A 129 -4.12 -12.50 -3.11
CA ALA A 129 -3.95 -13.33 -4.30
C ALA A 129 -5.02 -13.11 -5.38
N GLY A 130 -6.30 -13.26 -5.05
CA GLY A 130 -7.37 -13.37 -6.03
C GLY A 130 -7.49 -12.18 -6.99
N THR A 131 -7.26 -10.96 -6.52
CA THR A 131 -7.24 -9.78 -7.39
C THR A 131 -6.08 -9.81 -8.38
N ALA A 132 -4.89 -10.30 -7.96
CA ALA A 132 -3.74 -10.44 -8.84
C ALA A 132 -3.97 -11.56 -9.87
N GLU A 133 -4.48 -12.70 -9.44
CA GLU A 133 -4.84 -13.83 -10.32
C GLU A 133 -5.80 -13.40 -11.42
N ALA A 134 -6.88 -12.72 -11.05
CA ALA A 134 -7.88 -12.21 -11.99
C ALA A 134 -7.30 -11.16 -12.96
N PHE A 135 -6.50 -10.23 -12.44
CA PHE A 135 -5.92 -9.15 -13.24
C PHE A 135 -4.88 -9.65 -14.24
N TYR A 136 -3.98 -10.54 -13.79
CA TYR A 136 -2.89 -11.07 -14.62
C TYR A 136 -3.29 -12.32 -15.42
N ARG A 137 -4.47 -12.89 -15.15
CA ARG A 137 -5.00 -14.10 -15.81
C ARG A 137 -4.08 -15.31 -15.63
N ILE A 138 -3.64 -15.54 -14.40
CA ILE A 138 -2.77 -16.65 -14.01
C ILE A 138 -3.53 -17.68 -13.16
#